data_4d5cb68b8cb3e3aa1d4b5b3200e92ec5
#
_entry.id   4d5cb68b8cb3e3aa1d4b5b3200e92ec5
#
_cell.length_a   1.000
_cell.length_b   1.000
_cell.length_c   1.000
_cell.angle_alpha   90.00
_cell.angle_beta   90.00
_cell.angle_gamma   90.00
#
_symmetry.space_group_name_H-M   'P 1'
#
loop_
_entity.id
_entity.type
_entity.pdbx_description
1 polymer ?
#
loop_
_entity_poly.entity_id
_entity_poly.type
_entity_poly.pdbx_seq_one_letter_code
_entity_poly.pdbx_strand_id
1 'polypeptide(L)'
;MKILGSVLFNIVFYISLVLICISILVLRPFLTTLKLQNFASFWIKFLLFTLRFFCGVSWKVEGLSNIPNKPCVVVSNHQGQWESLFIQTLIIPNTSIVKRELLLIPFFGWALRCMRPITLNRANKFGSLKKVIRKGVEKINEGYSVILFPEGTRISPDEGIQKFANSCGVLSVKSGVSVIPICHNSGKFWKNKKFIKEPGKITVRIGAPIKGSDAKEITKQSYEWVRDTYQEIN
;
A
#
# COMPACT_ATOMS: atom_id res chain seq x y z
N MET A 1 -29.54 5.19 -2.19
CA MET A 1 -28.77 4.03 -1.73
C MET A 1 -27.26 4.32 -1.56
N LYS A 2 -26.53 4.93 -2.50
CA LYS A 2 -25.09 5.28 -2.39
C LYS A 2 -24.72 6.05 -1.12
N ILE A 3 -25.46 7.13 -0.79
CA ILE A 3 -25.15 7.99 0.37
C ILE A 3 -25.30 7.19 1.66
N LEU A 4 -26.43 6.50 1.85
CA LEU A 4 -26.66 5.69 3.05
C LEU A 4 -25.60 4.60 3.21
N GLY A 5 -25.28 3.87 2.15
CA GLY A 5 -24.22 2.86 2.18
C GLY A 5 -22.85 3.44 2.56
N SER A 6 -22.51 4.62 2.00
CA SER A 6 -21.26 5.30 2.35
C SER A 6 -21.25 5.80 3.80
N VAL A 7 -22.40 6.26 4.34
CA VAL A 7 -22.53 6.64 5.76
C VAL A 7 -22.27 5.44 6.66
N LEU A 8 -22.98 4.33 6.42
CA LEU A 8 -22.85 3.11 7.20
C LEU A 8 -21.42 2.56 7.17
N PHE A 9 -20.85 2.50 5.95
CA PHE A 9 -19.46 2.09 5.80
C PHE A 9 -18.48 2.98 6.58
N ASN A 10 -18.61 4.32 6.47
CA ASN A 10 -17.70 5.21 7.19
C ASN A 10 -17.86 5.11 8.71
N ILE A 11 -19.07 4.91 9.22
CA ILE A 11 -19.30 4.65 10.66
C ILE A 11 -18.53 3.39 11.09
N VAL A 12 -18.73 2.28 10.38
CA VAL A 12 -18.01 1.02 10.67
C VAL A 12 -16.51 1.21 10.53
N PHE A 13 -16.05 1.91 9.49
CA PHE A 13 -14.63 2.17 9.26
C PHE A 13 -13.98 2.90 10.43
N TYR A 14 -14.54 4.05 10.86
CA TYR A 14 -13.91 4.85 11.91
C TYR A 14 -14.01 4.19 13.29
N ILE A 15 -15.14 3.56 13.62
CA ILE A 15 -15.29 2.84 14.90
C ILE A 15 -14.31 1.67 14.93
N SER A 16 -14.29 0.83 13.89
CA SER A 16 -13.40 -0.33 13.84
C SER A 16 -11.93 0.06 13.78
N LEU A 17 -11.59 1.20 13.14
CA LEU A 17 -10.22 1.73 13.12
C LEU A 17 -9.74 2.09 14.53
N VAL A 18 -10.57 2.72 15.36
CA VAL A 18 -10.21 3.02 16.76
C VAL A 18 -10.02 1.73 17.54
N LEU A 19 -10.96 0.78 17.41
CA LEU A 19 -10.92 -0.50 18.10
C LEU A 19 -9.67 -1.32 17.73
N ILE A 20 -9.34 -1.43 16.45
CA ILE A 20 -8.15 -2.16 16.02
C ILE A 20 -6.85 -1.50 16.49
N CYS A 21 -6.80 -0.15 16.49
CA CYS A 21 -5.63 0.57 17.00
C CYS A 21 -5.42 0.29 18.50
N ILE A 22 -6.48 0.35 19.30
CA ILE A 22 -6.41 0.01 20.75
C ILE A 22 -5.98 -1.45 20.92
N SER A 23 -6.61 -2.37 20.19
CA SER A 23 -6.27 -3.80 20.25
C SER A 23 -4.80 -4.06 19.91
N ILE A 24 -4.26 -3.43 18.86
CA ILE A 24 -2.84 -3.55 18.49
C ILE A 24 -1.93 -3.05 19.63
N LEU A 25 -2.27 -1.93 20.27
CA LEU A 25 -1.48 -1.38 21.38
C LEU A 25 -1.49 -2.30 22.60
N VAL A 26 -2.65 -2.85 22.96
CA VAL A 26 -2.80 -3.81 24.07
C VAL A 26 -2.06 -5.12 23.78
N LEU A 27 -2.13 -5.62 22.54
CA LEU A 27 -1.51 -6.88 22.12
C LEU A 27 0.00 -6.75 21.87
N ARG A 28 0.51 -5.53 21.66
CA ARG A 28 1.92 -5.30 21.30
C ARG A 28 2.94 -5.93 22.26
N PRO A 29 2.78 -5.92 23.58
CA PRO A 29 3.70 -6.57 24.50
C PRO A 29 3.76 -8.10 24.35
N PHE A 30 2.68 -8.72 23.88
CA PHE A 30 2.50 -10.17 23.82
C PHE A 30 2.73 -10.77 22.42
N LEU A 31 2.64 -9.95 21.37
CA LEU A 31 2.69 -10.42 20.00
C LEU A 31 3.88 -9.85 19.22
N THR A 32 4.45 -10.68 18.35
CA THR A 32 5.45 -10.23 17.37
C THR A 32 4.83 -9.33 16.31
N THR A 33 5.65 -8.52 15.63
CA THR A 33 5.19 -7.66 14.52
C THR A 33 4.46 -8.47 13.44
N LEU A 34 4.94 -9.68 13.13
CA LEU A 34 4.29 -10.57 12.15
C LEU A 34 2.86 -10.95 12.57
N LYS A 35 2.67 -11.35 13.84
CA LYS A 35 1.33 -11.68 14.37
C LYS A 35 0.39 -10.47 14.38
N LEU A 36 0.92 -9.27 14.71
CA LEU A 36 0.16 -8.02 14.63
C LEU A 36 -0.23 -7.66 13.20
N GLN A 37 0.65 -7.87 12.21
CA GLN A 37 0.33 -7.66 10.79
C GLN A 37 -0.76 -8.63 10.31
N ASN A 38 -0.71 -9.89 10.70
CA ASN A 38 -1.78 -10.85 10.40
C ASN A 38 -3.12 -10.42 11.02
N PHE A 39 -3.11 -9.95 12.26
CA PHE A 39 -4.29 -9.43 12.93
C PHE A 39 -4.85 -8.18 12.23
N ALA A 40 -3.98 -7.23 11.86
CA ALA A 40 -4.37 -6.05 11.07
C ALA A 40 -4.91 -6.43 9.69
N SER A 41 -4.31 -7.44 9.02
CA SER A 41 -4.78 -7.96 7.73
C SER A 41 -6.19 -8.56 7.84
N PHE A 42 -6.49 -9.26 8.93
CA PHE A 42 -7.85 -9.76 9.20
C PHE A 42 -8.85 -8.60 9.30
N TRP A 43 -8.53 -7.55 10.05
CA TRP A 43 -9.35 -6.35 10.13
C TRP A 43 -9.52 -5.66 8.76
N ILE A 44 -8.45 -5.56 7.97
CA ILE A 44 -8.56 -4.99 6.61
C ILE A 44 -9.53 -5.80 5.75
N LYS A 45 -9.44 -7.14 5.78
CA LYS A 45 -10.37 -8.02 5.05
C LYS A 45 -11.82 -7.83 5.50
N PHE A 46 -12.07 -7.70 6.80
CA PHE A 46 -13.37 -7.33 7.36
C PHE A 46 -13.86 -5.98 6.80
N LEU A 47 -12.99 -4.97 6.81
CA LEU A 47 -13.31 -3.66 6.28
C LEU A 47 -13.66 -3.68 4.78
N LEU A 48 -12.90 -4.44 3.98
CA LEU A 48 -13.16 -4.62 2.56
C LEU A 48 -14.49 -5.37 2.32
N PHE A 49 -14.81 -6.33 3.17
CA PHE A 49 -16.13 -7.00 3.15
C PHE A 49 -17.27 -5.99 3.42
N THR A 50 -17.14 -5.14 4.44
CA THR A 50 -18.15 -4.10 4.73
C THR A 50 -18.26 -3.07 3.61
N LEU A 51 -17.15 -2.71 2.95
CA LEU A 51 -17.15 -1.86 1.76
C LEU A 51 -17.95 -2.50 0.61
N ARG A 52 -17.75 -3.79 0.38
CA ARG A 52 -18.52 -4.54 -0.63
C ARG A 52 -20.01 -4.59 -0.27
N PHE A 53 -20.32 -4.88 0.99
CA PHE A 53 -21.69 -5.05 1.46
C PHE A 53 -22.49 -3.73 1.43
N PHE A 54 -21.94 -2.64 1.98
CA PHE A 54 -22.65 -1.37 2.08
C PHE A 54 -22.55 -0.51 0.82
N CYS A 55 -21.42 -0.53 0.14
CA CYS A 55 -21.14 0.36 -0.98
C CYS A 55 -21.14 -0.32 -2.35
N GLY A 56 -21.28 -1.66 -2.42
CA GLY A 56 -21.25 -2.39 -3.69
C GLY A 56 -19.89 -2.34 -4.39
N VAL A 57 -18.78 -2.12 -3.65
CA VAL A 57 -17.42 -2.08 -4.21
C VAL A 57 -16.80 -3.47 -4.08
N SER A 58 -16.69 -4.18 -5.18
CA SER A 58 -16.00 -5.47 -5.28
C SER A 58 -14.63 -5.33 -5.92
N TRP A 59 -13.84 -6.41 -5.95
CA TRP A 59 -12.53 -6.40 -6.63
C TRP A 59 -12.21 -7.74 -7.26
N LYS A 60 -11.34 -7.70 -8.25
CA LYS A 60 -10.74 -8.86 -8.92
C LYS A 60 -9.22 -8.69 -8.87
N VAL A 61 -8.50 -9.77 -8.61
CA VAL A 61 -7.03 -9.80 -8.62
C VAL A 61 -6.57 -10.75 -9.70
N GLU A 62 -5.66 -10.28 -10.54
CA GLU A 62 -5.00 -11.04 -11.59
C GLU A 62 -3.50 -11.09 -11.30
N GLY A 63 -2.85 -12.21 -11.58
CA GLY A 63 -1.41 -12.38 -11.42
C GLY A 63 -0.93 -12.63 -9.99
N LEU A 64 -1.75 -13.18 -9.10
CA LEU A 64 -1.34 -13.53 -7.73
C LEU A 64 -0.11 -14.46 -7.68
N SER A 65 0.06 -15.34 -8.66
CA SER A 65 1.22 -16.22 -8.80
C SER A 65 2.55 -15.49 -9.02
N ASN A 66 2.51 -14.23 -9.40
CA ASN A 66 3.70 -13.40 -9.59
C ASN A 66 4.32 -12.90 -8.26
N ILE A 67 3.59 -13.05 -7.15
CA ILE A 67 4.12 -12.69 -5.83
C ILE A 67 5.08 -13.78 -5.36
N PRO A 68 6.37 -13.46 -5.14
CA PRO A 68 7.34 -14.45 -4.72
C PRO A 68 7.17 -14.80 -3.22
N ASN A 69 7.57 -16.02 -2.85
CA ASN A 69 7.61 -16.47 -1.44
C ASN A 69 8.79 -15.89 -0.65
N LYS A 70 9.50 -14.90 -1.18
CA LYS A 70 10.64 -14.22 -0.57
C LYS A 70 10.44 -12.71 -0.60
N PRO A 71 11.17 -11.95 0.25
CA PRO A 71 11.06 -10.49 0.26
C PRO A 71 11.25 -9.87 -1.12
N CYS A 72 10.45 -8.85 -1.40
CA CYS A 72 10.47 -8.11 -2.66
C CYS A 72 10.18 -6.62 -2.43
N VAL A 73 10.43 -5.81 -3.44
CA VAL A 73 9.98 -4.43 -3.51
C VAL A 73 8.65 -4.40 -4.25
N VAL A 74 7.59 -3.94 -3.62
CA VAL A 74 6.27 -3.78 -4.24
C VAL A 74 6.07 -2.34 -4.64
N VAL A 75 5.73 -2.09 -5.89
CA VAL A 75 5.39 -0.76 -6.39
C VAL A 75 3.97 -0.73 -6.91
N SER A 76 3.27 0.36 -6.65
CA SER A 76 1.91 0.54 -7.16
C SER A 76 1.62 2.01 -7.44
N ASN A 77 0.68 2.27 -8.34
CA ASN A 77 0.07 3.58 -8.46
C ASN A 77 -0.68 3.96 -7.16
N HIS A 78 -0.79 5.25 -6.89
CA HIS A 78 -1.36 5.76 -5.64
C HIS A 78 -2.54 6.68 -5.89
N GLN A 79 -3.76 6.22 -5.62
CA GLN A 79 -5.00 6.97 -5.89
C GLN A 79 -5.83 7.28 -4.63
N GLY A 80 -5.69 6.49 -3.56
CA GLY A 80 -6.53 6.67 -2.37
C GLY A 80 -6.10 5.94 -1.12
N GLN A 81 -7.08 5.49 -0.35
CA GLN A 81 -6.87 4.69 0.85
C GLN A 81 -6.99 3.18 0.57
N TRP A 82 -7.80 2.80 -0.42
CA TRP A 82 -8.13 1.40 -0.69
C TRP A 82 -6.87 0.56 -0.94
N GLU A 83 -6.05 0.96 -1.89
CA GLU A 83 -4.83 0.24 -2.25
C GLU A 83 -3.82 0.22 -1.10
N SER A 84 -3.73 1.30 -0.32
CA SER A 84 -2.84 1.38 0.84
C SER A 84 -3.19 0.35 1.92
N LEU A 85 -4.46 -0.06 2.00
CA LEU A 85 -4.94 -1.13 2.88
C LEU A 85 -4.81 -2.48 2.17
N PHE A 86 -5.34 -2.59 0.95
CA PHE A 86 -5.45 -3.85 0.23
C PHE A 86 -4.09 -4.52 -0.01
N ILE A 87 -3.10 -3.79 -0.53
CA ILE A 87 -1.77 -4.35 -0.88
C ILE A 87 -1.09 -4.97 0.35
N GLN A 88 -1.30 -4.42 1.55
CA GLN A 88 -0.74 -4.98 2.78
C GLN A 88 -1.31 -6.37 3.13
N THR A 89 -2.47 -6.74 2.58
CA THR A 89 -3.05 -8.07 2.78
C THR A 89 -2.51 -9.13 1.82
N LEU A 90 -1.86 -8.71 0.74
CA LEU A 90 -1.33 -9.61 -0.30
C LEU A 90 0.02 -10.22 0.10
N ILE A 91 0.84 -9.47 0.82
CA ILE A 91 2.23 -9.83 1.13
C ILE A 91 2.49 -9.57 2.61
N ILE A 92 2.78 -10.60 3.39
CA ILE A 92 3.12 -10.53 4.81
C ILE A 92 4.33 -11.45 5.05
N PRO A 93 5.40 -10.99 5.72
CA PRO A 93 5.54 -9.67 6.34
C PRO A 93 5.87 -8.54 5.35
N ASN A 94 5.37 -7.36 5.66
CA ASN A 94 5.65 -6.17 4.85
C ASN A 94 5.97 -4.94 5.70
N THR A 95 6.51 -3.92 5.06
CA THR A 95 6.64 -2.57 5.61
C THR A 95 6.30 -1.56 4.52
N SER A 96 5.62 -0.49 4.90
CA SER A 96 5.25 0.59 3.99
C SER A 96 6.03 1.87 4.32
N ILE A 97 6.23 2.70 3.30
CA ILE A 97 6.79 4.04 3.48
C ILE A 97 5.65 4.98 3.83
N VAL A 98 5.71 5.60 5.01
CA VAL A 98 4.65 6.48 5.51
C VAL A 98 5.20 7.87 5.85
N LYS A 99 4.33 8.88 5.80
CA LYS A 99 4.65 10.24 6.27
C LYS A 99 4.89 10.21 7.78
N ARG A 100 5.96 10.90 8.24
CA ARG A 100 6.29 11.00 9.67
C ARG A 100 5.13 11.54 10.50
N GLU A 101 4.38 12.50 9.95
CA GLU A 101 3.26 13.17 10.62
C GLU A 101 2.13 12.19 10.99
N LEU A 102 1.94 11.11 10.23
CA LEU A 102 0.95 10.08 10.55
C LEU A 102 1.23 9.39 11.89
N LEU A 103 2.50 9.32 12.31
CA LEU A 103 2.88 8.71 13.58
C LEU A 103 2.54 9.60 14.80
N LEU A 104 2.15 10.87 14.57
CA LEU A 104 1.76 11.80 15.62
C LEU A 104 0.27 11.72 15.95
N ILE A 105 -0.54 11.08 15.09
CA ILE A 105 -1.98 10.91 15.32
C ILE A 105 -2.19 9.97 16.51
N PRO A 106 -2.88 10.39 17.58
CA PRO A 106 -3.14 9.54 18.72
C PRO A 106 -3.80 8.21 18.32
N PHE A 107 -3.49 7.15 19.03
CA PHE A 107 -3.89 5.75 18.79
C PHE A 107 -3.46 5.22 17.43
N PHE A 108 -3.89 5.84 16.33
CA PHE A 108 -3.54 5.41 14.96
C PHE A 108 -2.03 5.43 14.72
N GLY A 109 -1.36 6.53 15.01
CA GLY A 109 0.09 6.66 14.82
C GLY A 109 0.88 5.74 15.74
N TRP A 110 0.39 5.51 16.94
CA TRP A 110 1.00 4.59 17.92
C TRP A 110 0.86 3.13 17.45
N ALA A 111 -0.33 2.71 17.02
CA ALA A 111 -0.55 1.39 16.42
C ALA A 111 0.27 1.20 15.14
N LEU A 112 0.34 2.24 14.29
CA LEU A 112 1.16 2.21 13.07
C LEU A 112 2.66 2.03 13.37
N ARG A 113 3.19 2.61 14.46
CA ARG A 113 4.57 2.37 14.91
C ARG A 113 4.83 0.90 15.23
N CYS A 114 3.84 0.17 15.77
CA CYS A 114 3.95 -1.25 16.05
C CYS A 114 4.14 -2.10 14.80
N MET A 115 3.72 -1.59 13.62
CA MET A 115 3.94 -2.21 12.31
C MET A 115 5.34 -1.95 11.75
N ARG A 116 6.18 -1.15 12.45
CA ARG A 116 7.57 -0.82 12.06
C ARG A 116 7.71 -0.20 10.67
N PRO A 117 6.91 0.84 10.31
CA PRO A 117 6.96 1.47 8.99
C PRO A 117 8.28 2.23 8.78
N ILE A 118 8.62 2.45 7.52
CA ILE A 118 9.70 3.35 7.12
C ILE A 118 9.15 4.76 7.03
N THR A 119 9.69 5.70 7.81
CA THR A 119 9.20 7.06 7.87
C THR A 119 9.90 7.99 6.90
N LEU A 120 9.12 8.79 6.18
CA LEU A 120 9.57 9.82 5.25
C LEU A 120 9.30 11.23 5.85
N ASN A 121 10.33 12.07 5.92
CA ASN A 121 10.18 13.50 6.20
C ASN A 121 10.26 14.28 4.88
N ARG A 122 9.16 14.86 4.43
CA ARG A 122 9.07 15.59 3.14
C ARG A 122 9.79 16.93 3.14
N ALA A 123 10.04 17.52 4.30
CA ALA A 123 10.78 18.78 4.41
C ALA A 123 12.26 18.62 3.99
N ASN A 124 12.84 17.43 4.14
CA ASN A 124 14.20 17.12 3.70
C ASN A 124 14.18 15.98 2.66
N LYS A 125 13.98 16.34 1.38
CA LYS A 125 13.82 15.35 0.30
C LYS A 125 15.04 14.43 0.14
N PHE A 126 16.27 14.98 0.07
CA PHE A 126 17.49 14.19 -0.18
C PHE A 126 17.86 13.29 0.99
N GLY A 127 17.90 13.83 2.22
CA GLY A 127 18.19 13.05 3.42
C GLY A 127 17.14 11.97 3.67
N SER A 128 15.88 12.25 3.34
CA SER A 128 14.79 11.28 3.47
C SER A 128 14.89 10.14 2.48
N LEU A 129 15.26 10.40 1.22
CA LEU A 129 15.43 9.33 0.22
C LEU A 129 16.56 8.38 0.61
N LYS A 130 17.73 8.93 1.00
CA LYS A 130 18.87 8.11 1.48
C LYS A 130 18.46 7.25 2.68
N LYS A 131 17.71 7.82 3.63
CA LYS A 131 17.18 7.11 4.80
C LYS A 131 16.21 6.00 4.39
N VAL A 132 15.28 6.27 3.48
CA VAL A 132 14.30 5.29 2.97
C VAL A 132 15.01 4.11 2.33
N ILE A 133 16.01 4.34 1.47
CA ILE A 133 16.78 3.28 0.83
C ILE A 133 17.52 2.44 1.89
N ARG A 134 18.25 3.08 2.80
CA ARG A 134 18.97 2.36 3.86
C ARG A 134 18.03 1.51 4.70
N LYS A 135 16.93 2.10 5.21
CA LYS A 135 15.94 1.40 6.02
C LYS A 135 15.19 0.32 5.23
N GLY A 136 14.96 0.54 3.94
CA GLY A 136 14.36 -0.46 3.05
C GLY A 136 15.24 -1.70 2.90
N VAL A 137 16.55 -1.52 2.67
CA VAL A 137 17.51 -2.64 2.62
C VAL A 137 17.54 -3.38 3.96
N GLU A 138 17.62 -2.65 5.09
CA GLU A 138 17.57 -3.26 6.44
C GLU A 138 16.31 -4.14 6.60
N LYS A 139 15.14 -3.63 6.16
CA LYS A 139 13.87 -4.36 6.25
C LYS A 139 13.82 -5.59 5.36
N ILE A 140 14.33 -5.51 4.15
CA ILE A 140 14.42 -6.66 3.25
C ILE A 140 15.31 -7.75 3.85
N ASN A 141 16.45 -7.37 4.44
CA ASN A 141 17.35 -8.31 5.13
C ASN A 141 16.71 -8.92 6.40
N GLU A 142 15.77 -8.18 7.05
CA GLU A 142 14.95 -8.72 8.15
C GLU A 142 13.81 -9.65 7.65
N GLY A 143 13.68 -9.88 6.35
CA GLY A 143 12.64 -10.74 5.76
C GLY A 143 11.33 -10.02 5.38
N TYR A 144 11.27 -8.68 5.43
CA TYR A 144 10.09 -7.91 5.07
C TYR A 144 10.10 -7.47 3.60
N SER A 145 8.99 -7.58 2.92
CA SER A 145 8.78 -6.88 1.64
C SER A 145 8.53 -5.39 1.88
N VAL A 146 9.00 -4.54 0.97
CA VAL A 146 8.83 -3.08 1.08
C VAL A 146 7.80 -2.60 0.07
N ILE A 147 6.69 -2.03 0.56
CA ILE A 147 5.63 -1.45 -0.26
C ILE A 147 5.90 0.05 -0.41
N LEU A 148 5.93 0.53 -1.63
CA LEU A 148 6.11 1.94 -1.94
C LEU A 148 5.23 2.40 -3.11
N PHE A 149 4.86 3.68 -3.06
CA PHE A 149 4.13 4.38 -4.10
C PHE A 149 5.08 5.40 -4.74
N PRO A 150 5.72 5.06 -5.87
CA PRO A 150 6.85 5.85 -6.39
C PRO A 150 6.44 7.20 -7.00
N GLU A 151 5.16 7.46 -7.21
CA GLU A 151 4.60 8.77 -7.54
C GLU A 151 4.78 9.80 -6.40
N GLY A 152 4.97 9.33 -5.16
CA GLY A 152 5.19 10.14 -3.96
C GLY A 152 3.97 10.91 -3.46
N THR A 153 2.86 10.93 -4.19
CA THR A 153 1.59 11.55 -3.81
C THR A 153 0.42 10.76 -4.39
N ARG A 154 -0.80 11.04 -3.93
CA ARG A 154 -2.02 10.48 -4.50
C ARG A 154 -2.42 11.26 -5.73
N ILE A 155 -2.61 10.55 -6.84
CA ILE A 155 -2.96 11.09 -8.15
C ILE A 155 -4.44 10.78 -8.42
N SER A 156 -5.17 11.74 -8.98
CA SER A 156 -6.55 11.50 -9.42
C SER A 156 -6.57 10.47 -10.55
N PRO A 157 -7.57 9.58 -10.63
CA PRO A 157 -7.72 8.67 -11.76
C PRO A 157 -7.68 9.36 -13.12
N ASP A 158 -8.21 10.57 -13.22
CA ASP A 158 -8.30 11.35 -14.46
C ASP A 158 -6.93 11.90 -14.92
N GLU A 159 -5.94 11.97 -14.01
CA GLU A 159 -4.58 12.45 -14.32
C GLU A 159 -3.67 11.32 -14.83
N GLY A 160 -4.14 10.08 -14.81
CA GLY A 160 -3.35 8.91 -15.22
C GLY A 160 -2.20 8.60 -14.27
N ILE A 161 -1.22 7.82 -14.75
CA ILE A 161 -0.05 7.41 -13.97
C ILE A 161 1.08 8.44 -14.13
N GLN A 162 1.55 8.98 -13.02
CA GLN A 162 2.64 9.95 -13.00
C GLN A 162 4.01 9.28 -12.95
N LYS A 163 5.05 10.02 -13.35
CA LYS A 163 6.43 9.53 -13.39
C LYS A 163 6.88 8.96 -12.05
N PHE A 164 7.50 7.80 -12.08
CA PHE A 164 8.04 7.14 -10.89
C PHE A 164 9.38 7.73 -10.45
N ALA A 165 9.52 7.94 -9.14
CA ALA A 165 10.81 8.22 -8.53
C ALA A 165 11.69 6.96 -8.57
N ASN A 166 13.00 7.13 -8.73
CA ASN A 166 13.94 6.01 -8.90
C ASN A 166 14.20 5.17 -7.62
N SER A 167 13.40 5.39 -6.57
CA SER A 167 13.57 4.73 -5.27
C SER A 167 13.37 3.21 -5.34
N CYS A 168 12.44 2.73 -6.16
CA CYS A 168 12.16 1.30 -6.29
C CYS A 168 13.32 0.55 -6.94
N GLY A 169 13.86 1.04 -8.05
CA GLY A 169 15.01 0.45 -8.72
C GLY A 169 16.27 0.48 -7.85
N VAL A 170 16.54 1.63 -7.20
CA VAL A 170 17.68 1.74 -6.28
C VAL A 170 17.57 0.75 -5.11
N LEU A 171 16.37 0.60 -4.54
CA LEU A 171 16.14 -0.34 -3.46
C LEU A 171 16.32 -1.78 -3.92
N SER A 172 15.77 -2.13 -5.09
CA SER A 172 15.89 -3.46 -5.72
C SER A 172 17.36 -3.84 -5.93
N VAL A 173 18.14 -2.98 -6.60
CA VAL A 173 19.56 -3.24 -6.88
C VAL A 173 20.36 -3.39 -5.59
N LYS A 174 20.17 -2.49 -4.62
CA LYS A 174 20.93 -2.52 -3.35
C LYS A 174 20.59 -3.71 -2.46
N SER A 175 19.39 -4.25 -2.55
CA SER A 175 18.95 -5.41 -1.75
C SER A 175 18.97 -6.73 -2.52
N GLY A 176 19.22 -6.71 -3.83
CA GLY A 176 19.27 -7.90 -4.68
C GLY A 176 17.91 -8.58 -4.92
N VAL A 177 16.78 -7.90 -4.60
CA VAL A 177 15.43 -8.46 -4.73
C VAL A 177 14.69 -7.89 -5.92
N SER A 178 13.68 -8.61 -6.43
CA SER A 178 12.85 -8.16 -7.56
C SER A 178 11.89 -7.05 -7.14
N VAL A 179 11.49 -6.22 -8.12
CA VAL A 179 10.34 -5.32 -8.03
C VAL A 179 9.10 -6.05 -8.54
N ILE A 180 8.01 -5.99 -7.79
CA ILE A 180 6.68 -6.51 -8.20
C ILE A 180 5.80 -5.30 -8.48
N PRO A 181 5.47 -5.02 -9.75
CA PRO A 181 4.57 -3.93 -10.08
C PRO A 181 3.12 -4.37 -9.88
N ILE A 182 2.32 -3.51 -9.25
CA ILE A 182 0.88 -3.69 -9.04
C ILE A 182 0.17 -2.48 -9.63
N CYS A 183 -0.84 -2.72 -10.44
CA CYS A 183 -1.70 -1.69 -11.00
C CYS A 183 -3.15 -1.90 -10.57
N HIS A 184 -3.87 -0.80 -10.31
CA HIS A 184 -5.28 -0.84 -9.93
C HIS A 184 -6.01 0.44 -10.35
N ASN A 185 -7.35 0.37 -10.42
CA ASN A 185 -8.23 1.50 -10.71
C ASN A 185 -9.10 1.91 -9.50
N SER A 186 -8.63 1.67 -8.28
CA SER A 186 -9.41 1.85 -7.04
C SER A 186 -9.91 3.28 -6.83
N GLY A 187 -9.19 4.28 -7.33
CA GLY A 187 -9.55 5.69 -7.19
C GLY A 187 -10.87 6.07 -7.86
N LYS A 188 -11.37 5.27 -8.81
CA LYS A 188 -12.71 5.47 -9.39
C LYS A 188 -13.83 5.21 -8.37
N PHE A 189 -13.62 4.25 -7.49
CA PHE A 189 -14.64 3.72 -6.57
C PHE A 189 -14.48 4.27 -5.15
N TRP A 190 -13.24 4.44 -4.68
CA TRP A 190 -12.92 5.10 -3.42
C TRP A 190 -12.01 6.30 -3.67
N LYS A 191 -12.63 7.38 -4.16
CA LYS A 191 -11.92 8.64 -4.48
C LYS A 191 -11.25 9.22 -3.24
N ASN A 192 -10.01 9.71 -3.44
CA ASN A 192 -9.24 10.34 -2.36
C ASN A 192 -10.00 11.54 -1.77
N LYS A 193 -10.06 11.62 -0.44
CA LYS A 193 -10.75 12.69 0.33
C LYS A 193 -12.27 12.81 0.05
N LYS A 194 -12.88 11.89 -0.66
CA LYS A 194 -14.34 11.90 -0.86
C LYS A 194 -15.02 10.97 0.15
N PHE A 195 -16.14 11.45 0.68
CA PHE A 195 -16.94 10.69 1.65
C PHE A 195 -17.70 9.54 0.97
N ILE A 196 -18.27 9.82 -0.21
CA ILE A 196 -19.10 8.88 -0.96
C ILE A 196 -18.20 7.88 -1.71
N LYS A 197 -18.57 6.59 -1.64
CA LYS A 197 -17.99 5.50 -2.42
C LYS A 197 -18.85 5.19 -3.62
N GLU A 198 -18.23 4.97 -4.77
CA GLU A 198 -18.94 4.62 -5.99
C GLU A 198 -19.01 3.10 -6.14
N PRO A 199 -20.19 2.49 -6.35
CA PRO A 199 -20.29 1.05 -6.55
C PRO A 199 -19.57 0.64 -7.82
N GLY A 200 -19.03 -0.59 -7.83
CA GLY A 200 -18.38 -1.16 -8.99
C GLY A 200 -17.30 -2.18 -8.64
N LYS A 201 -16.47 -2.49 -9.64
CA LYS A 201 -15.47 -3.55 -9.54
C LYS A 201 -14.07 -3.00 -9.75
N ILE A 202 -13.27 -3.00 -8.70
CA ILE A 202 -11.84 -2.66 -8.76
C ILE A 202 -11.11 -3.82 -9.44
N THR A 203 -10.31 -3.51 -10.45
CA THR A 203 -9.36 -4.46 -11.04
C THR A 203 -7.99 -4.20 -10.46
N VAL A 204 -7.33 -5.26 -9.99
CA VAL A 204 -5.94 -5.26 -9.52
C VAL A 204 -5.17 -6.22 -10.38
N ARG A 205 -4.12 -5.77 -11.04
CA ARG A 205 -3.17 -6.63 -11.77
C ARG A 205 -1.81 -6.59 -11.10
N ILE A 206 -1.19 -7.76 -10.99
CA ILE A 206 0.14 -7.96 -10.43
C ILE A 206 1.03 -8.46 -11.57
N GLY A 207 2.02 -7.66 -11.92
CA GLY A 207 2.95 -7.98 -12.99
C GLY A 207 4.02 -8.98 -12.60
N ALA A 208 4.70 -9.52 -13.60
CA ALA A 208 5.83 -10.41 -13.39
C ALA A 208 6.97 -9.68 -12.63
N PRO A 209 7.79 -10.42 -11.85
CA PRO A 209 8.92 -9.85 -11.13
C PRO A 209 9.94 -9.21 -12.09
N ILE A 210 10.25 -7.94 -11.88
CA ILE A 210 11.26 -7.18 -12.61
C ILE A 210 12.58 -7.23 -11.82
N LYS A 211 13.66 -7.63 -12.45
CA LYS A 211 15.00 -7.73 -11.86
C LYS A 211 16.06 -7.26 -12.86
N GLY A 212 17.12 -6.65 -12.35
CA GLY A 212 18.24 -6.17 -13.18
C GLY A 212 19.34 -5.58 -12.32
N SER A 213 20.37 -5.04 -12.96
CA SER A 213 21.51 -4.36 -12.32
C SER A 213 21.42 -2.83 -12.41
N ASP A 214 20.62 -2.31 -13.34
CA ASP A 214 20.40 -0.86 -13.49
C ASP A 214 19.10 -0.42 -12.81
N ALA A 215 19.24 0.44 -11.80
CA ALA A 215 18.11 1.00 -11.05
C ALA A 215 17.18 1.88 -11.90
N LYS A 216 17.72 2.58 -12.90
CA LYS A 216 16.90 3.42 -13.79
C LYS A 216 16.06 2.56 -14.72
N GLU A 217 16.64 1.51 -15.27
CA GLU A 217 15.95 0.59 -16.15
C GLU A 217 14.84 -0.18 -15.42
N ILE A 218 15.11 -0.71 -14.22
CA ILE A 218 14.09 -1.34 -13.37
C ILE A 218 12.93 -0.39 -13.08
N THR A 219 13.23 0.87 -12.75
CA THR A 219 12.19 1.88 -12.48
C THR A 219 11.39 2.20 -13.74
N LYS A 220 12.05 2.33 -14.89
CA LYS A 220 11.41 2.58 -16.18
C LYS A 220 10.46 1.44 -16.55
N GLN A 221 10.92 0.19 -16.51
CA GLN A 221 10.09 -0.99 -16.80
C GLN A 221 8.88 -1.07 -15.84
N SER A 222 9.09 -0.80 -14.54
CA SER A 222 8.00 -0.78 -13.57
C SER A 222 6.96 0.30 -13.87
N TYR A 223 7.41 1.49 -14.27
CA TYR A 223 6.54 2.60 -14.65
C TYR A 223 5.76 2.30 -15.93
N GLU A 224 6.43 1.84 -16.97
CA GLU A 224 5.82 1.52 -18.27
C GLU A 224 4.77 0.44 -18.09
N TRP A 225 5.09 -0.62 -17.37
CA TRP A 225 4.13 -1.70 -17.09
C TRP A 225 2.89 -1.19 -16.32
N VAL A 226 3.06 -0.37 -15.29
CA VAL A 226 1.92 0.18 -14.52
C VAL A 226 1.10 1.14 -15.38
N ARG A 227 1.75 2.00 -16.19
CA ARG A 227 1.09 2.95 -17.09
C ARG A 227 0.24 2.22 -18.12
N ASP A 228 0.81 1.24 -18.81
CA ASP A 228 0.16 0.53 -19.91
C ASP A 228 -1.00 -0.35 -19.36
N THR A 229 -0.75 -1.06 -18.26
CA THR A 229 -1.79 -1.81 -17.56
C THR A 229 -2.93 -0.90 -17.08
N TYR A 230 -2.62 0.33 -16.63
CA TYR A 230 -3.65 1.27 -16.19
C TYR A 230 -4.56 1.70 -17.33
N GLN A 231 -4.03 1.90 -18.54
CA GLN A 231 -4.84 2.21 -19.73
C GLN A 231 -5.82 1.09 -20.09
N GLU A 232 -5.44 -0.17 -19.84
CA GLU A 232 -6.29 -1.32 -20.13
C GLU A 232 -7.42 -1.53 -19.10
N ILE A 233 -7.19 -1.18 -17.83
CA ILE A 233 -8.15 -1.44 -16.75
C ILE A 233 -8.97 -0.21 -16.34
N ASN A 234 -8.63 0.96 -16.90
CA ASN A 234 -9.25 2.24 -16.50
C ASN A 234 -10.54 2.58 -17.30
#